data_8a83fc0fa24b04a5bac080c0826ab395
#
_entry.id   8a83fc0fa24b04a5bac080c0826ab395
#
_cell.length_a   1.000
_cell.length_b   1.000
_cell.length_c   1.000
_cell.angle_alpha   90.00
_cell.angle_beta   90.00
_cell.angle_gamma   90.00
#
_symmetry.space_group_name_H-M   'P 1'
#
loop_
_entity.id
_entity.type
_entity.pdbx_description
1 polymer ?
#
loop_
_entity_poly.entity_id
_entity_poly.type
_entity_poly.pdbx_seq_one_letter_code
_entity_poly.pdbx_strand_id
1 'polypeptide(L)'
;MFVLVFIVFASGLTFGAEKDMVQFQGVLMTVDVKNRSMVVNEKLCVWNHQTLINDATGSPTTFDRLQTKNWVYIEGVYEKPHHRIVAKTIYLLPNRIDEKEKGLYPFIK
;
A
#
# COMPACT_ATOMS: atom_id res chain seq x y z
N MET A 1 16.53 34.61 -1.05
CA MET A 1 15.10 34.78 -1.19
C MET A 1 14.45 33.71 -2.03
N PHE A 2 14.97 33.40 -3.16
CA PHE A 2 14.41 32.34 -3.98
C PHE A 2 14.37 31.00 -3.27
N VAL A 3 15.44 30.72 -2.55
CA VAL A 3 15.57 29.46 -1.86
C VAL A 3 14.46 29.25 -0.85
N LEU A 4 14.10 30.32 -0.15
CA LEU A 4 13.07 30.27 0.86
C LEU A 4 11.71 29.91 0.25
N VAL A 5 11.37 30.56 -0.85
CA VAL A 5 10.10 30.29 -1.54
C VAL A 5 10.05 28.85 -2.03
N PHE A 6 11.16 28.38 -2.54
CA PHE A 6 11.25 27.04 -3.06
C PHE A 6 11.02 25.99 -1.95
N ILE A 7 11.60 26.24 -0.79
CA ILE A 7 11.44 25.33 0.34
C ILE A 7 9.98 25.24 0.78
N VAL A 8 9.31 26.37 0.84
CA VAL A 8 7.89 26.41 1.23
C VAL A 8 7.06 25.60 0.26
N PHE A 9 7.35 25.71 -1.00
CA PHE A 9 6.63 24.99 -2.02
C PHE A 9 6.79 23.48 -1.85
N ALA A 10 7.99 23.02 -1.58
CA ALA A 10 8.26 21.62 -1.36
C ALA A 10 7.50 21.09 -0.14
N SER A 11 7.42 21.90 0.91
CA SER A 11 6.67 21.50 2.11
C SER A 11 5.19 21.34 1.80
N GLY A 12 4.64 22.19 0.96
CA GLY A 12 3.24 22.08 0.57
C GLY A 12 2.94 20.79 -0.14
N LEU A 13 3.85 20.36 -1.01
CA LEU A 13 3.66 19.09 -1.71
C LEU A 13 3.67 17.91 -0.74
N THR A 14 4.52 17.96 0.27
CA THR A 14 4.61 16.90 1.25
C THR A 14 3.30 16.76 2.03
N PHE A 15 2.70 17.86 2.45
CA PHE A 15 1.42 17.82 3.16
C PHE A 15 0.32 17.25 2.29
N GLY A 16 0.28 17.57 1.01
CA GLY A 16 -0.71 17.04 0.10
C GLY A 16 -0.64 15.53 0.02
N ALA A 17 0.57 14.99 -0.02
CA ALA A 17 0.76 13.54 -0.10
C ALA A 17 0.28 12.84 1.16
N GLU A 18 0.49 13.42 2.33
CA GLU A 18 0.09 12.81 3.59
C GLU A 18 -1.43 12.66 3.72
N LYS A 19 -2.19 13.59 3.18
CA LYS A 19 -3.64 13.57 3.27
C LYS A 19 -4.28 12.42 2.53
N ASP A 20 -3.59 11.87 1.55
CA ASP A 20 -4.13 10.82 0.70
C ASP A 20 -3.63 9.44 1.08
N MET A 21 -2.93 9.32 2.19
CA MET A 21 -2.41 8.02 2.61
C MET A 21 -3.53 7.10 3.09
N VAL A 22 -3.44 5.84 2.70
CA VAL A 22 -4.42 4.83 3.09
C VAL A 22 -3.69 3.62 3.67
N GLN A 23 -4.36 2.93 4.59
CA GLN A 23 -3.87 1.72 5.22
C GLN A 23 -5.07 0.82 5.46
N PHE A 24 -5.03 -0.41 4.95
CA PHE A 24 -6.16 -1.31 5.13
C PHE A 24 -5.79 -2.75 4.85
N GLN A 25 -6.56 -3.67 5.44
CA GLN A 25 -6.50 -5.07 5.14
C GLN A 25 -7.61 -5.42 4.16
N GLY A 26 -7.36 -6.37 3.30
CA GLY A 26 -8.39 -6.82 2.39
C GLY A 26 -8.07 -8.15 1.74
N VAL A 27 -9.08 -8.68 1.07
CA VAL A 27 -8.94 -9.91 0.30
C VAL A 27 -8.51 -9.56 -1.11
N LEU A 28 -7.48 -10.22 -1.59
CA LEU A 28 -7.01 -10.06 -2.96
C LEU A 28 -7.99 -10.74 -3.90
N MET A 29 -8.73 -9.94 -4.66
CA MET A 29 -9.78 -10.46 -5.54
C MET A 29 -9.26 -10.83 -6.92
N THR A 30 -8.40 -9.99 -7.49
CA THR A 30 -7.73 -10.29 -8.74
C THR A 30 -6.31 -9.75 -8.68
N VAL A 31 -5.43 -10.34 -9.47
CA VAL A 31 -4.05 -9.86 -9.56
C VAL A 31 -3.55 -10.03 -10.98
N ASP A 32 -2.87 -9.00 -11.48
CA ASP A 32 -2.25 -8.99 -12.80
C ASP A 32 -0.81 -8.53 -12.62
N VAL A 33 0.08 -9.48 -12.41
CA VAL A 33 1.48 -9.17 -12.11
C VAL A 33 2.15 -8.48 -13.29
N LYS A 34 1.78 -8.86 -14.50
CA LYS A 34 2.36 -8.25 -15.69
C LYS A 34 2.09 -6.75 -15.76
N ASN A 35 0.87 -6.36 -15.43
CA ASN A 35 0.47 -4.96 -15.46
C ASN A 35 0.59 -4.26 -14.10
N ARG A 36 1.11 -4.96 -13.11
CA ARG A 36 1.35 -4.41 -11.76
C ARG A 36 0.08 -3.83 -11.15
N SER A 37 -1.00 -4.61 -11.25
CA SER A 37 -2.29 -4.18 -10.70
C SER A 37 -2.98 -5.33 -9.99
N MET A 38 -3.85 -4.96 -9.06
CA MET A 38 -4.64 -5.92 -8.31
C MET A 38 -5.90 -5.22 -7.80
N VAL A 39 -6.90 -6.02 -7.44
CA VAL A 39 -8.10 -5.50 -6.80
C VAL A 39 -8.18 -6.10 -5.41
N VAL A 40 -8.24 -5.23 -4.41
CA VAL A 40 -8.30 -5.62 -3.00
C VAL A 40 -9.56 -5.00 -2.41
N ASN A 41 -10.49 -5.82 -1.94
CA ASN A 41 -11.78 -5.34 -1.43
C ASN A 41 -12.45 -4.38 -2.39
N GLU A 42 -12.48 -4.73 -3.67
CA GLU A 42 -13.09 -3.92 -4.73
C GLU A 42 -12.37 -2.59 -5.02
N LYS A 43 -11.19 -2.39 -4.44
CA LYS A 43 -10.38 -1.19 -4.71
C LYS A 43 -9.24 -1.55 -5.64
N LEU A 44 -9.07 -0.74 -6.68
CA LEU A 44 -7.95 -0.92 -7.60
C LEU A 44 -6.66 -0.46 -6.95
N CYS A 45 -5.69 -1.34 -6.89
CA CYS A 45 -4.36 -1.04 -6.36
C CYS A 45 -3.33 -1.33 -7.43
N VAL A 46 -2.38 -0.43 -7.58
CA VAL A 46 -1.27 -0.61 -8.53
C VAL A 46 0.04 -0.48 -7.77
N TRP A 47 1.09 -1.06 -8.33
CA TRP A 47 2.41 -0.94 -7.73
C TRP A 47 3.44 -0.62 -8.79
N ASN A 48 4.62 -0.22 -8.34
CA ASN A 48 5.73 0.09 -9.23
C ASN A 48 7.01 -0.50 -8.64
N HIS A 49 8.14 -0.20 -9.26
CA HIS A 49 9.42 -0.77 -8.82
C HIS A 49 9.89 -0.24 -7.47
N GLN A 50 9.25 0.79 -6.94
CA GLN A 50 9.55 1.30 -5.61
C GLN A 50 8.70 0.66 -4.51
N THR A 51 7.68 -0.07 -4.90
CA THR A 51 6.79 -0.72 -3.94
C THR A 51 7.53 -1.87 -3.26
N LEU A 52 7.38 -1.94 -1.93
CA LEU A 52 7.93 -3.03 -1.15
C LEU A 52 6.87 -4.10 -0.96
N ILE A 53 7.27 -5.36 -1.02
CA ILE A 53 6.37 -6.46 -0.72
C ILE A 53 7.04 -7.35 0.32
N ASN A 54 6.33 -7.61 1.41
CA ASN A 54 6.81 -8.36 2.55
C ASN A 54 5.84 -9.47 2.91
N ASP A 55 6.36 -10.49 3.58
CA ASP A 55 5.49 -11.53 4.14
C ASP A 55 4.96 -11.07 5.51
N ALA A 56 4.24 -11.96 6.19
CA ALA A 56 3.60 -11.61 7.47
C ALA A 56 4.59 -11.39 8.60
N THR A 57 5.84 -11.78 8.43
CA THR A 57 6.87 -11.52 9.43
C THR A 57 7.58 -10.19 9.19
N GLY A 58 7.25 -9.52 8.09
CA GLY A 58 7.90 -8.29 7.72
C GLY A 58 9.14 -8.50 6.85
N SER A 59 9.41 -9.72 6.43
CA SER A 59 10.57 -10.03 5.58
C SER A 59 10.24 -9.84 4.12
N PRO A 60 11.18 -9.35 3.30
CA PRO A 60 10.92 -9.16 1.88
C PRO A 60 10.54 -10.46 1.18
N THR A 61 9.62 -10.35 0.23
CA THR A 61 9.23 -11.47 -0.60
C THR A 61 9.05 -10.98 -2.04
N THR A 62 8.34 -11.73 -2.87
CA THR A 62 8.22 -11.41 -4.29
C THR A 62 6.76 -11.29 -4.70
N PHE A 63 6.50 -10.54 -5.77
CA PHE A 63 5.15 -10.26 -6.22
C PHE A 63 4.42 -11.49 -6.76
N ASP A 64 5.15 -12.53 -7.17
CA ASP A 64 4.53 -13.76 -7.61
C ASP A 64 3.85 -14.54 -6.48
N ARG A 65 4.08 -14.10 -5.24
CA ARG A 65 3.38 -14.67 -4.09
C ARG A 65 1.96 -14.11 -3.92
N LEU A 66 1.62 -13.07 -4.65
CA LEU A 66 0.25 -12.52 -4.62
C LEU A 66 -0.69 -13.52 -5.28
N GLN A 67 -1.66 -14.01 -4.51
CA GLN A 67 -2.63 -14.98 -4.99
C GLN A 67 -4.04 -14.57 -4.60
N THR A 68 -4.99 -14.78 -5.50
CA THR A 68 -6.38 -14.45 -5.22
C THR A 68 -6.88 -15.22 -4.02
N LYS A 69 -7.82 -14.60 -3.29
CA LYS A 69 -8.44 -15.12 -2.08
C LYS A 69 -7.56 -15.01 -0.83
N ASN A 70 -6.29 -14.63 -1.00
CA ASN A 70 -5.43 -14.41 0.16
C ASN A 70 -5.65 -13.00 0.72
N TRP A 71 -5.28 -12.83 1.99
CA TRP A 71 -5.38 -11.54 2.65
C TRP A 71 -4.09 -10.76 2.48
N VAL A 72 -4.22 -9.44 2.35
CA VAL A 72 -3.08 -8.55 2.26
C VAL A 72 -3.34 -7.31 3.13
N TYR A 73 -2.28 -6.67 3.56
CA TYR A 73 -2.33 -5.36 4.20
C TYR A 73 -1.61 -4.38 3.28
N ILE A 74 -2.28 -3.29 2.94
CA ILE A 74 -1.77 -2.32 1.98
C ILE A 74 -1.53 -0.99 2.66
N GLU A 75 -0.36 -0.42 2.43
CA GLU A 75 -0.06 0.96 2.76
C GLU A 75 0.24 1.67 1.46
N GLY A 76 -0.44 2.76 1.19
CA GLY A 76 -0.24 3.45 -0.07
C GLY A 76 -0.88 4.82 -0.10
N VAL A 77 -1.03 5.33 -1.31
CA VAL A 77 -1.57 6.67 -1.56
C VAL A 77 -2.73 6.56 -2.53
N TYR A 78 -3.84 7.17 -2.18
CA TYR A 78 -5.00 7.22 -3.06
C TYR A 78 -4.80 8.34 -4.09
N GLU A 79 -4.93 8.00 -5.36
CA GLU A 79 -4.84 8.95 -6.47
C GLU A 79 -6.23 9.25 -6.99
N LYS A 80 -6.78 10.40 -6.59
CA LYS A 80 -8.14 10.79 -7.00
C LYS A 80 -8.36 10.81 -8.51
N PRO A 81 -7.46 11.41 -9.30
CA PRO A 81 -7.72 11.50 -10.74
C PRO A 81 -7.89 10.14 -11.42
N HIS A 82 -7.26 9.12 -10.90
CA HIS A 82 -7.28 7.79 -11.50
C HIS A 82 -8.12 6.79 -10.71
N HIS A 83 -8.70 7.22 -9.59
CA HIS A 83 -9.51 6.37 -8.73
C HIS A 83 -8.81 5.06 -8.38
N ARG A 84 -7.55 5.18 -7.98
CA ARG A 84 -6.75 4.00 -7.66
C ARG A 84 -5.83 4.29 -6.48
N ILE A 85 -5.33 3.21 -5.88
CA ILE A 85 -4.36 3.30 -4.80
C ILE A 85 -3.00 2.88 -5.36
N VAL A 86 -1.98 3.70 -5.13
CA VAL A 86 -0.61 3.32 -5.46
C VAL A 86 0.00 2.74 -4.21
N ALA A 87 0.27 1.45 -4.23
CA ALA A 87 0.80 0.75 -3.06
C ALA A 87 2.25 1.12 -2.82
N LYS A 88 2.56 1.49 -1.60
CA LYS A 88 3.95 1.71 -1.17
C LYS A 88 4.51 0.46 -0.54
N THR A 89 3.70 -0.23 0.26
CA THR A 89 4.10 -1.47 0.89
C THR A 89 2.91 -2.42 0.91
N ILE A 90 3.17 -3.67 0.56
CA ILE A 90 2.19 -4.75 0.56
C ILE A 90 2.70 -5.81 1.51
N TYR A 91 1.85 -6.26 2.44
CA TYR A 91 2.19 -7.36 3.33
C TYR A 91 1.25 -8.52 3.04
N LEU A 92 1.81 -9.72 2.85
CA LEU A 92 1.03 -10.93 2.69
C LEU A 92 0.62 -11.43 4.06
N LEU A 93 -0.68 -11.61 4.28
CA LEU A 93 -1.19 -12.04 5.57
C LEU A 93 -1.69 -13.47 5.49
N PRO A 94 -1.59 -14.24 6.59
CA PRO A 94 -2.13 -15.61 6.61
C PRO A 94 -3.66 -15.62 6.62
N ASN A 95 -4.26 -14.56 7.20
CA ASN A 95 -5.69 -14.39 7.27
C ASN A 95 -5.96 -12.95 7.70
N ARG A 96 -7.21 -12.61 7.90
CA ARG A 96 -7.53 -11.29 8.44
C ARG A 96 -6.98 -11.18 9.87
N ILE A 97 -6.30 -10.08 10.15
CA ILE A 97 -5.73 -9.83 11.48
C ILE A 97 -6.71 -8.96 12.26
N ASP A 98 -7.24 -9.45 13.36
CA ASP A 98 -8.15 -8.65 14.16
C ASP A 98 -7.40 -7.93 15.29
N GLU A 99 -8.14 -7.13 16.06
CA GLU A 99 -7.54 -6.27 17.08
C GLU A 99 -6.68 -7.03 18.08
N LYS A 100 -7.11 -8.23 18.44
CA LYS A 100 -6.40 -9.03 19.44
C LYS A 100 -5.04 -9.50 18.95
N GLU A 101 -4.90 -9.65 17.65
CA GLU A 101 -3.70 -10.19 17.04
C GLU A 101 -2.71 -9.13 16.58
N LYS A 102 -3.10 -7.86 16.61
CA LYS A 102 -2.25 -6.79 16.08
C LYS A 102 -0.88 -6.70 16.73
N GLY A 103 -0.77 -7.15 17.98
CA GLY A 103 0.53 -7.16 18.65
C GLY A 103 1.55 -8.06 17.98
N LEU A 104 1.09 -9.08 17.25
CA LEU A 104 1.95 -9.98 16.52
C LEU A 104 2.36 -9.43 15.15
N TYR A 105 1.70 -8.35 14.72
CA TYR A 105 1.91 -7.76 13.40
C TYR A 105 2.10 -6.25 13.55
N PRO A 106 3.26 -5.80 14.04
CA PRO A 106 3.46 -4.40 14.40
C PRO A 106 3.35 -3.41 13.23
N PHE A 107 3.44 -3.90 11.99
CA PHE A 107 3.27 -3.02 10.84
C PHE A 107 1.80 -2.60 10.62
N ILE A 108 0.85 -3.30 11.21
CA ILE A 108 -0.57 -2.95 11.09
C ILE A 108 -0.90 -1.86 12.10
N LYS A 109 -1.47 -0.76 11.63
CA LYS A 109 -1.78 0.41 12.44
C LYS A 109 -3.25 0.62 12.67
#